data_6482004babc19c9b2e20e2b88a72b7ec
#
_entry.id   6482004babc19c9b2e20e2b88a72b7ec
#
_cell.length_a   1.000
_cell.length_b   1.000
_cell.length_c   1.000
_cell.angle_alpha   90.00
_cell.angle_beta   90.00
_cell.angle_gamma   90.00
#
_symmetry.space_group_name_H-M   'P 1'
#
loop_
_entity.id
_entity.type
_entity.pdbx_description
1 polymer ?
#
loop_
_entity_poly.entity_id
_entity_poly.type
_entity_poly.pdbx_seq_one_letter_code
_entity_poly.pdbx_strand_id
1 'polypeptide(L)'
;MNKTLVGIGAGLLVTLASPHPLAAADIANLPDEPPIYRIEVHYLKPGAGASYEAAVKSLVAALKGANIKLPTWDFSVVSGDHDVYMTIDPSERWADLDRFDLDGDAAMKSLGPSLEQFHHDAHAALLRESDLFIETEPAKSDPGAIGENGLNRLHADVLHAAFPRVVAADLRAIQKIYRDAHSPVSCRLYRAVTGDDLPMIVLLRSAPDHTRYLEDAQLSESNQTSVEALLADARRNSRKTEMMDLTVRPDLSYHVKLSP
;
A
#
# COMPACT_ATOMS: atom_id res chain seq x y z
N MET A 1 -40.33 2.58 -5.22
CA MET A 1 -39.30 2.32 -4.20
C MET A 1 -38.21 1.51 -4.90
N ASN A 2 -37.23 2.18 -5.49
CA ASN A 2 -36.11 1.53 -6.18
C ASN A 2 -34.95 1.31 -5.17
N LYS A 3 -34.67 0.06 -4.90
CA LYS A 3 -33.46 -0.34 -4.17
C LYS A 3 -32.31 -0.34 -5.16
N THR A 4 -31.48 0.71 -5.13
CA THR A 4 -30.19 0.70 -5.82
C THR A 4 -29.22 -0.02 -4.88
N LEU A 5 -28.93 -1.28 -5.16
CA LEU A 5 -27.77 -1.98 -4.64
C LEU A 5 -26.54 -1.37 -5.31
N VAL A 6 -25.75 -0.62 -4.57
CA VAL A 6 -24.40 -0.24 -4.98
C VAL A 6 -23.53 -1.46 -4.68
N GLY A 7 -23.20 -2.19 -5.74
CA GLY A 7 -22.30 -3.33 -5.64
C GLY A 7 -20.88 -2.83 -5.39
N ILE A 8 -20.27 -3.37 -4.36
CA ILE A 8 -18.83 -3.36 -4.14
C ILE A 8 -18.23 -4.10 -5.34
N GLY A 9 -17.37 -3.42 -6.09
CA GLY A 9 -16.44 -3.93 -7.06
C GLY A 9 -16.81 -5.20 -7.83
N ALA A 10 -17.91 -5.20 -8.58
CA ALA A 10 -18.11 -6.22 -9.61
C ALA A 10 -17.17 -5.87 -10.76
N GLY A 11 -16.06 -6.58 -10.84
CA GLY A 11 -15.16 -6.52 -11.98
C GLY A 11 -15.90 -6.66 -13.29
N LEU A 12 -15.49 -5.87 -14.24
CA LEU A 12 -15.89 -5.90 -15.63
C LEU A 12 -15.76 -7.33 -16.16
N LEU A 13 -16.85 -8.02 -16.38
CA LEU A 13 -16.91 -9.31 -17.06
C LEU A 13 -16.51 -9.09 -18.52
N VAL A 14 -15.21 -9.14 -18.79
CA VAL A 14 -14.70 -9.36 -20.15
C VAL A 14 -14.82 -10.85 -20.40
N THR A 15 -15.77 -11.25 -21.21
CA THR A 15 -15.85 -12.60 -21.77
C THR A 15 -14.60 -12.87 -22.60
N LEU A 16 -13.56 -13.43 -21.97
CA LEU A 16 -12.40 -13.93 -22.65
C LEU A 16 -12.67 -15.36 -23.11
N ALA A 17 -12.32 -15.60 -24.35
CA ALA A 17 -12.32 -16.89 -25.02
C ALA A 17 -11.63 -17.98 -24.19
N SER A 18 -12.09 -19.20 -24.36
CA SER A 18 -11.69 -20.46 -23.71
C SER A 18 -10.27 -20.52 -23.20
N PRO A 19 -10.05 -20.85 -21.93
CA PRO A 19 -8.70 -21.03 -21.41
C PRO A 19 -8.08 -22.27 -22.07
N HIS A 20 -7.00 -22.07 -22.82
CA HIS A 20 -6.07 -23.16 -23.07
C HIS A 20 -5.42 -23.49 -21.72
N PRO A 21 -5.39 -24.75 -21.29
CA PRO A 21 -4.68 -25.11 -20.08
C PRO A 21 -3.18 -24.89 -20.34
N LEU A 22 -2.64 -23.82 -19.73
CA LEU A 22 -1.19 -23.65 -19.61
C LEU A 22 -0.66 -24.86 -18.82
N ALA A 23 0.28 -25.58 -19.43
CA ALA A 23 0.88 -26.73 -18.80
C ALA A 23 1.61 -26.31 -17.52
N ALA A 24 1.44 -27.05 -16.44
CA ALA A 24 2.04 -26.79 -15.12
C ALA A 24 3.58 -26.65 -15.13
N ALA A 25 4.24 -26.99 -16.25
CA ALA A 25 5.68 -26.87 -16.43
C ALA A 25 6.17 -25.44 -16.70
N ASP A 26 5.29 -24.53 -17.16
CA ASP A 26 5.68 -23.15 -17.51
C ASP A 26 5.69 -22.20 -16.31
N ILE A 27 5.03 -22.57 -15.20
CA ILE A 27 4.93 -21.73 -13.99
C ILE A 27 6.26 -21.68 -13.23
N ALA A 28 7.08 -22.72 -13.31
CA ALA A 28 8.35 -22.81 -12.58
C ALA A 28 9.47 -21.91 -13.11
N ASN A 29 9.31 -21.29 -14.27
CA ASN A 29 10.32 -20.49 -14.97
C ASN A 29 9.89 -19.03 -15.24
N LEU A 30 8.81 -18.56 -14.58
CA LEU A 30 8.50 -17.14 -14.65
C LEU A 30 9.61 -16.34 -13.93
N PRO A 31 10.06 -15.20 -14.50
CA PRO A 31 11.00 -14.34 -13.80
C PRO A 31 10.39 -13.95 -12.43
N ASP A 32 11.25 -13.84 -11.41
CA ASP A 32 10.84 -13.38 -10.08
C ASP A 32 10.02 -12.09 -10.24
N GLU A 33 8.71 -12.16 -10.09
CA GLU A 33 7.84 -11.00 -10.12
C GLU A 33 8.17 -10.11 -8.93
N PRO A 34 8.15 -8.78 -9.09
CA PRO A 34 8.32 -7.88 -7.95
C PRO A 34 7.15 -8.04 -6.99
N PRO A 35 7.38 -7.93 -5.68
CA PRO A 35 6.30 -7.87 -4.71
C PRO A 35 5.31 -6.75 -5.07
N ILE A 36 4.02 -7.08 -4.99
CA ILE A 36 2.90 -6.19 -5.28
C ILE A 36 2.24 -5.82 -3.96
N TYR A 37 1.81 -4.58 -3.86
CA TYR A 37 1.02 -4.10 -2.74
C TYR A 37 -0.28 -3.53 -3.30
N ARG A 38 -1.41 -4.00 -2.78
CA ARG A 38 -2.69 -3.32 -2.92
C ARG A 38 -2.77 -2.24 -1.88
N ILE A 39 -3.14 -1.05 -2.28
CA ILE A 39 -3.33 0.09 -1.40
C ILE A 39 -4.76 0.58 -1.57
N GLU A 40 -5.54 0.49 -0.50
CA GLU A 40 -6.86 1.11 -0.41
C GLU A 40 -6.72 2.43 0.34
N VAL A 41 -7.08 3.53 -0.29
CA VAL A 41 -7.03 4.86 0.32
C VAL A 41 -8.43 5.29 0.72
N HIS A 42 -8.65 5.45 2.00
CA HIS A 42 -9.91 5.84 2.62
C HIS A 42 -9.87 7.31 3.03
N TYR A 43 -10.65 8.12 2.36
CA TYR A 43 -10.88 9.52 2.73
C TYR A 43 -12.15 9.58 3.58
N LEU A 44 -12.03 10.00 4.83
CA LEU A 44 -13.18 10.00 5.73
C LEU A 44 -13.96 11.32 5.65
N LYS A 45 -15.21 11.27 6.07
CA LYS A 45 -16.00 12.46 6.35
C LYS A 45 -15.36 13.22 7.52
N PRO A 46 -15.42 14.56 7.54
CA PRO A 46 -14.88 15.34 8.66
C PRO A 46 -15.40 14.85 10.01
N GLY A 47 -14.48 14.53 10.90
CA GLY A 47 -14.78 14.05 12.27
C GLY A 47 -15.21 12.57 12.35
N ALA A 48 -15.17 11.79 11.26
CA ALA A 48 -15.53 10.38 11.28
C ALA A 48 -14.38 9.45 11.70
N GLY A 49 -13.18 9.96 11.96
CA GLY A 49 -12.00 9.15 12.28
C GLY A 49 -12.24 8.17 13.42
N ALA A 50 -12.81 8.63 14.54
CA ALA A 50 -13.06 7.77 15.71
C ALA A 50 -14.03 6.61 15.39
N SER A 51 -15.08 6.85 14.61
CA SER A 51 -16.04 5.80 14.22
C SER A 51 -15.44 4.81 13.25
N TYR A 52 -14.64 5.28 12.29
CA TYR A 52 -13.89 4.44 11.38
C TYR A 52 -12.91 3.53 12.13
N GLU A 53 -12.09 4.10 13.01
CA GLU A 53 -11.15 3.33 13.81
C GLU A 53 -11.85 2.26 14.69
N ALA A 54 -13.02 2.60 15.24
CA ALA A 54 -13.80 1.64 16.02
C ALA A 54 -14.28 0.47 15.14
N ALA A 55 -14.74 0.74 13.92
CA ALA A 55 -15.12 -0.28 12.95
C ALA A 55 -13.94 -1.19 12.58
N VAL A 56 -12.77 -0.61 12.25
CA VAL A 56 -11.56 -1.39 11.92
C VAL A 56 -11.10 -2.23 13.12
N LYS A 57 -11.09 -1.68 14.34
CA LYS A 57 -10.75 -2.45 15.56
C LYS A 57 -11.69 -3.62 15.77
N SER A 58 -12.98 -3.45 15.50
CA SER A 58 -13.97 -4.53 15.59
C SER A 58 -13.69 -5.63 14.56
N LEU A 59 -13.35 -5.27 13.33
CA LEU A 59 -12.92 -6.23 12.31
C LEU A 59 -11.67 -6.99 12.75
N VAL A 60 -10.62 -6.29 13.17
CA VAL A 60 -9.37 -6.92 13.64
C VAL A 60 -9.62 -7.88 14.82
N ALA A 61 -10.51 -7.51 15.75
CA ALA A 61 -10.89 -8.39 16.86
C ALA A 61 -11.64 -9.65 16.37
N ALA A 62 -12.54 -9.50 15.40
CA ALA A 62 -13.26 -10.62 14.79
C ALA A 62 -12.31 -11.56 14.02
N LEU A 63 -11.39 -11.01 13.23
CA LEU A 63 -10.36 -11.78 12.52
C LEU A 63 -9.49 -12.60 13.48
N LYS A 64 -9.04 -11.99 14.58
CA LYS A 64 -8.28 -12.67 15.64
C LYS A 64 -9.12 -13.74 16.34
N GLY A 65 -10.38 -13.46 16.65
CA GLY A 65 -11.29 -14.38 17.31
C GLY A 65 -11.61 -15.60 16.44
N ALA A 66 -11.79 -15.43 15.15
CA ALA A 66 -12.03 -16.49 14.18
C ALA A 66 -10.74 -17.19 13.71
N ASN A 67 -9.55 -16.70 14.14
CA ASN A 67 -8.24 -17.22 13.74
C ASN A 67 -8.09 -17.31 12.21
N ILE A 68 -8.51 -16.26 11.51
CA ILE A 68 -8.41 -16.18 10.05
C ILE A 68 -6.93 -16.19 9.67
N LYS A 69 -6.55 -17.09 8.76
CA LYS A 69 -5.17 -17.26 8.26
C LYS A 69 -5.10 -17.16 6.73
N LEU A 70 -5.93 -16.31 6.17
CA LEU A 70 -5.96 -16.07 4.72
C LEU A 70 -4.92 -14.99 4.39
N PRO A 71 -3.94 -15.25 3.51
CA PRO A 71 -2.89 -14.27 3.17
C PRO A 71 -3.44 -12.92 2.69
N THR A 72 -4.55 -12.93 1.98
CA THR A 72 -5.24 -11.72 1.49
C THR A 72 -5.84 -10.85 2.60
N TRP A 73 -5.86 -11.33 3.84
CA TRP A 73 -6.27 -10.60 5.03
C TRP A 73 -5.10 -10.20 5.93
N ASP A 74 -3.88 -10.28 5.40
CA ASP A 74 -2.68 -9.70 6.04
C ASP A 74 -2.56 -8.25 5.58
N PHE A 75 -2.79 -7.30 6.48
CA PHE A 75 -2.76 -5.89 6.11
C PHE A 75 -2.19 -5.00 7.21
N SER A 76 -1.50 -3.96 6.78
CA SER A 76 -1.08 -2.83 7.61
C SER A 76 -1.97 -1.63 7.36
N VAL A 77 -2.41 -0.95 8.44
CA VAL A 77 -3.10 0.33 8.33
C VAL A 77 -2.13 1.45 8.69
N VAL A 78 -2.12 2.48 7.88
CA VAL A 78 -1.43 3.74 8.16
C VAL A 78 -2.44 4.88 8.18
N SER A 79 -2.22 5.88 9.01
CA SER A 79 -3.02 7.10 9.05
C SER A 79 -2.17 8.30 8.63
N GLY A 80 -2.74 9.15 7.80
CA GLY A 80 -2.19 10.43 7.40
C GLY A 80 -2.94 11.59 8.02
N ASP A 81 -2.59 12.80 7.59
CA ASP A 81 -3.32 14.01 7.95
C ASP A 81 -4.72 14.04 7.31
N HIS A 82 -5.60 14.88 7.85
CA HIS A 82 -6.92 15.16 7.28
C HIS A 82 -7.87 13.95 7.13
N ASP A 83 -7.90 13.08 8.14
CA ASP A 83 -8.80 11.90 8.15
C ASP A 83 -8.57 10.97 6.94
N VAL A 84 -7.31 10.81 6.52
CA VAL A 84 -6.91 9.85 5.49
C VAL A 84 -6.31 8.61 6.14
N TYR A 85 -6.80 7.44 5.74
CA TYR A 85 -6.26 6.14 6.13
C TYR A 85 -5.91 5.35 4.88
N MET A 86 -4.92 4.49 4.98
CA MET A 86 -4.57 3.56 3.92
C MET A 86 -4.45 2.16 4.51
N THR A 87 -5.07 1.21 3.84
CA THR A 87 -4.82 -0.22 4.06
C THR A 87 -3.81 -0.67 3.02
N ILE A 88 -2.79 -1.38 3.47
CA ILE A 88 -1.68 -1.85 2.63
C ILE A 88 -1.62 -3.36 2.75
N ASP A 89 -1.99 -4.04 1.68
CA ASP A 89 -2.05 -5.50 1.58
C ASP A 89 -0.86 -5.98 0.75
N PRO A 90 0.10 -6.70 1.33
CA PRO A 90 1.19 -7.30 0.57
C PRO A 90 0.70 -8.50 -0.24
N SER A 91 1.18 -8.64 -1.46
CA SER A 91 1.01 -9.83 -2.27
C SER A 91 2.35 -10.20 -2.91
N GLU A 92 2.68 -11.49 -2.94
CA GLU A 92 3.94 -11.92 -3.54
C GLU A 92 3.88 -11.86 -5.07
N ARG A 93 2.70 -12.08 -5.65
CA ARG A 93 2.51 -12.20 -7.11
C ARG A 93 1.13 -11.73 -7.53
N TRP A 94 1.01 -11.31 -8.79
CA TRP A 94 -0.28 -10.99 -9.40
C TRP A 94 -1.28 -12.15 -9.33
N ALA A 95 -0.80 -13.40 -9.49
CA ALA A 95 -1.65 -14.58 -9.40
C ALA A 95 -2.28 -14.80 -8.02
N ASP A 96 -1.75 -14.20 -6.97
CA ASP A 96 -2.30 -14.31 -5.62
C ASP A 96 -3.56 -13.44 -5.46
N LEU A 97 -3.71 -12.40 -6.31
CA LEU A 97 -4.92 -11.57 -6.34
C LEU A 97 -6.16 -12.34 -6.83
N ASP A 98 -5.99 -13.36 -7.67
CA ASP A 98 -7.09 -14.21 -8.13
C ASP A 98 -7.76 -14.98 -6.97
N ARG A 99 -7.06 -15.11 -5.85
CA ARG A 99 -7.57 -15.75 -4.64
C ARG A 99 -8.39 -14.83 -3.76
N PHE A 100 -8.36 -13.53 -4.02
CA PHE A 100 -9.01 -12.54 -3.17
C PHE A 100 -10.50 -12.81 -3.01
N ASP A 101 -11.20 -13.11 -4.10
CA ASP A 101 -12.64 -13.42 -4.06
C ASP A 101 -12.93 -14.70 -3.28
N LEU A 102 -12.11 -15.75 -3.48
CA LEU A 102 -12.26 -17.03 -2.76
C LEU A 102 -12.00 -16.87 -1.26
N ASP A 103 -10.98 -16.12 -0.91
CA ASP A 103 -10.63 -15.81 0.48
C ASP A 103 -11.68 -14.89 1.11
N GLY A 104 -12.23 -13.94 0.35
CA GLY A 104 -13.37 -13.11 0.74
C GLY A 104 -14.60 -13.93 1.11
N ASP A 105 -14.98 -14.88 0.26
CA ASP A 105 -16.08 -15.81 0.51
C ASP A 105 -15.84 -16.66 1.78
N ALA A 106 -14.60 -17.12 1.98
CA ALA A 106 -14.23 -17.88 3.17
C ALA A 106 -14.30 -17.02 4.45
N ALA A 107 -13.84 -15.78 4.37
CA ALA A 107 -13.94 -14.81 5.46
C ALA A 107 -15.40 -14.47 5.77
N MET A 108 -16.24 -14.23 4.76
CA MET A 108 -17.69 -14.01 4.95
C MET A 108 -18.37 -15.17 5.67
N LYS A 109 -18.04 -16.40 5.34
CA LYS A 109 -18.55 -17.60 6.02
C LYS A 109 -18.13 -17.68 7.49
N SER A 110 -16.90 -17.24 7.79
CA SER A 110 -16.31 -17.33 9.13
C SER A 110 -16.71 -16.15 10.02
N LEU A 111 -16.78 -14.94 9.48
CA LEU A 111 -17.04 -13.71 10.23
C LEU A 111 -18.50 -13.31 10.20
N GLY A 112 -19.23 -13.64 9.13
CA GLY A 112 -20.67 -13.41 9.01
C GLY A 112 -21.08 -11.98 9.40
N PRO A 113 -21.97 -11.84 10.40
CA PRO A 113 -22.50 -10.54 10.82
C PRO A 113 -21.43 -9.52 11.23
N SER A 114 -20.28 -9.97 11.73
CA SER A 114 -19.20 -9.05 12.14
C SER A 114 -18.58 -8.34 10.95
N LEU A 115 -18.43 -9.03 9.81
CA LEU A 115 -17.94 -8.43 8.58
C LEU A 115 -18.98 -7.50 7.95
N GLU A 116 -20.25 -7.90 7.95
CA GLU A 116 -21.34 -7.03 7.48
C GLU A 116 -21.43 -5.74 8.30
N GLN A 117 -21.30 -5.84 9.63
CA GLN A 117 -21.31 -4.68 10.52
C GLN A 117 -20.10 -3.75 10.22
N PHE A 118 -18.90 -4.34 10.03
CA PHE A 118 -17.73 -3.56 9.65
C PHE A 118 -17.98 -2.79 8.35
N HIS A 119 -18.45 -3.45 7.30
CA HIS A 119 -18.74 -2.80 6.04
C HIS A 119 -19.75 -1.65 6.21
N HIS A 120 -20.83 -1.89 6.95
CA HIS A 120 -21.83 -0.85 7.23
C HIS A 120 -21.20 0.36 7.92
N ASP A 121 -20.43 0.15 8.99
CA ASP A 121 -19.88 1.22 9.83
C ASP A 121 -18.72 1.95 9.13
N ALA A 122 -17.84 1.21 8.44
CA ALA A 122 -16.77 1.79 7.66
C ALA A 122 -17.32 2.66 6.52
N HIS A 123 -18.27 2.15 5.71
CA HIS A 123 -18.89 2.93 4.65
C HIS A 123 -19.64 4.18 5.15
N ALA A 124 -20.26 4.10 6.34
CA ALA A 124 -20.89 5.27 6.95
C ALA A 124 -19.88 6.40 7.23
N ALA A 125 -18.64 6.06 7.51
CA ALA A 125 -17.54 7.00 7.77
C ALA A 125 -16.87 7.53 6.48
N LEU A 126 -16.91 6.77 5.37
CA LEU A 126 -16.21 7.12 4.14
C LEU A 126 -16.85 8.29 3.40
N LEU A 127 -16.03 9.21 2.94
CA LEU A 127 -16.34 10.22 1.95
C LEU A 127 -16.02 9.69 0.54
N ARG A 128 -14.87 9.06 0.39
CA ARG A 128 -14.36 8.49 -0.86
C ARG A 128 -13.38 7.38 -0.56
N GLU A 129 -13.29 6.42 -1.45
CA GLU A 129 -12.33 5.34 -1.48
C GLU A 129 -11.65 5.28 -2.85
N SER A 130 -10.41 4.86 -2.89
CA SER A 130 -9.69 4.57 -4.14
C SER A 130 -8.69 3.45 -3.92
N ASP A 131 -8.55 2.61 -4.92
CA ASP A 131 -7.62 1.47 -4.96
C ASP A 131 -6.49 1.73 -5.95
N LEU A 132 -5.30 1.29 -5.57
CA LEU A 132 -4.17 1.22 -6.51
C LEU A 132 -3.28 0.02 -6.18
N PHE A 133 -2.59 -0.47 -7.19
CA PHE A 133 -1.54 -1.47 -7.03
C PHE A 133 -0.19 -0.85 -7.33
N ILE A 134 0.78 -1.11 -6.44
CA ILE A 134 2.16 -0.66 -6.59
C ILE A 134 3.12 -1.84 -6.57
N GLU A 135 4.19 -1.73 -7.31
CA GLU A 135 5.32 -2.68 -7.34
C GLU A 135 6.58 -2.01 -6.83
N THR A 136 7.50 -2.78 -6.25
CA THR A 136 8.83 -2.26 -5.91
C THR A 136 9.63 -1.96 -7.16
N GLU A 137 10.41 -0.87 -7.13
CA GLU A 137 11.28 -0.45 -8.24
C GLU A 137 12.71 -0.21 -7.73
N PRO A 138 13.75 -0.93 -8.14
CA PRO A 138 13.71 -2.14 -8.98
C PRO A 138 13.10 -3.33 -8.22
N ALA A 139 12.64 -4.32 -8.97
CA ALA A 139 11.95 -5.52 -8.46
C ALA A 139 12.67 -6.29 -7.34
N LYS A 140 13.96 -6.11 -7.18
CA LYS A 140 14.82 -6.76 -6.14
C LYS A 140 15.31 -5.78 -5.07
N SER A 141 14.63 -4.65 -4.84
CA SER A 141 14.94 -3.81 -3.69
C SER A 141 14.47 -4.51 -2.42
N ASP A 142 15.26 -4.39 -1.36
CA ASP A 142 15.07 -5.03 -0.05
C ASP A 142 13.60 -5.03 0.40
N PRO A 143 13.02 -6.22 0.62
CA PRO A 143 11.58 -6.40 0.79
C PRO A 143 11.04 -6.07 2.18
N GLY A 144 11.74 -5.32 3.03
CA GLY A 144 11.15 -4.93 4.29
C GLY A 144 9.78 -4.32 4.06
N ALA A 145 8.71 -4.99 4.43
CA ALA A 145 7.34 -4.56 4.19
C ALA A 145 7.04 -3.24 4.90
N ILE A 146 6.12 -2.49 4.34
CA ILE A 146 5.57 -1.31 5.00
C ILE A 146 4.98 -1.78 6.35
N GLY A 147 5.43 -1.19 7.46
CA GLY A 147 5.03 -1.61 8.81
C GLY A 147 5.82 -2.75 9.44
N GLU A 148 6.73 -3.41 8.71
CA GLU A 148 7.67 -4.37 9.31
C GLU A 148 8.84 -3.69 10.02
N ASN A 149 9.47 -4.45 10.93
CA ASN A 149 10.68 -4.00 11.65
C ASN A 149 10.54 -2.71 12.45
N GLY A 150 9.33 -2.36 12.90
CA GLY A 150 9.10 -1.19 13.74
C GLY A 150 9.22 0.15 13.00
N LEU A 151 9.13 0.16 11.68
CA LEU A 151 9.10 1.39 10.88
C LEU A 151 7.73 2.07 11.01
N ASN A 152 7.58 2.94 12.01
CA ASN A 152 6.28 3.50 12.40
C ASN A 152 5.98 4.87 11.78
N ARG A 153 6.99 5.53 11.19
CA ARG A 153 6.85 6.83 10.52
C ARG A 153 7.24 6.71 9.06
N LEU A 154 6.35 7.17 8.20
CA LEU A 154 6.50 7.10 6.76
C LEU A 154 6.31 8.50 6.17
N HIS A 155 7.11 8.83 5.19
CA HIS A 155 6.92 9.99 4.34
C HIS A 155 6.91 9.54 2.89
N ALA A 156 5.83 9.79 2.20
CA ALA A 156 5.66 9.46 0.79
C ALA A 156 5.68 10.71 -0.08
N ASP A 157 6.63 10.77 -1.00
CA ASP A 157 6.59 11.68 -2.16
C ASP A 157 5.93 10.92 -3.30
N VAL A 158 4.72 11.33 -3.70
CA VAL A 158 3.96 10.75 -4.82
C VAL A 158 4.10 11.65 -6.03
N LEU A 159 4.67 11.14 -7.11
CA LEU A 159 5.00 11.89 -8.31
C LEU A 159 4.23 11.33 -9.52
N HIS A 160 3.30 12.10 -10.05
CA HIS A 160 2.60 11.81 -11.31
C HIS A 160 3.47 12.28 -12.46
N ALA A 161 4.30 11.38 -12.98
CA ALA A 161 5.40 11.74 -13.84
C ALA A 161 4.97 12.17 -15.26
N ALA A 162 5.46 13.33 -15.72
CA ALA A 162 5.39 13.70 -17.14
C ALA A 162 6.47 12.96 -17.95
N PHE A 163 7.64 12.75 -17.32
CA PHE A 163 8.78 12.04 -17.90
C PHE A 163 9.23 10.91 -16.98
N PRO A 164 8.53 9.74 -16.96
CA PRO A 164 8.71 8.72 -15.94
C PRO A 164 10.14 8.15 -15.85
N ARG A 165 10.86 8.05 -16.97
CA ARG A 165 12.26 7.58 -16.97
C ARG A 165 13.20 8.55 -16.24
N VAL A 166 12.98 9.85 -16.39
CA VAL A 166 13.77 10.90 -15.73
C VAL A 166 13.47 10.89 -14.24
N VAL A 167 12.19 10.96 -13.87
CA VAL A 167 11.75 10.92 -12.48
C VAL A 167 12.28 9.67 -11.78
N ALA A 168 12.14 8.49 -12.37
CA ALA A 168 12.67 7.26 -11.80
C ALA A 168 14.20 7.26 -11.65
N ALA A 169 14.94 7.88 -12.56
CA ALA A 169 16.40 7.99 -12.46
C ALA A 169 16.81 8.87 -11.27
N ASP A 170 16.17 10.02 -11.10
CA ASP A 170 16.44 10.94 -9.99
C ASP A 170 16.13 10.28 -8.63
N LEU A 171 14.98 9.61 -8.54
CA LEU A 171 14.57 8.93 -7.30
C LEU A 171 15.46 7.72 -6.96
N ARG A 172 15.96 6.98 -7.95
CA ARG A 172 16.96 5.93 -7.71
C ARG A 172 18.30 6.51 -7.24
N ALA A 173 18.69 7.68 -7.73
CA ALA A 173 19.88 8.36 -7.25
C ALA A 173 19.72 8.77 -5.78
N ILE A 174 18.55 9.26 -5.38
CA ILE A 174 18.22 9.53 -3.98
C ILE A 174 18.33 8.25 -3.14
N GLN A 175 17.67 7.17 -3.55
CA GLN A 175 17.74 5.88 -2.86
C GLN A 175 19.21 5.41 -2.69
N LYS A 176 20.03 5.61 -3.70
CA LYS A 176 21.46 5.28 -3.63
C LYS A 176 22.19 6.13 -2.58
N ILE A 177 21.92 7.43 -2.48
CA ILE A 177 22.52 8.32 -1.47
C ILE A 177 22.20 7.82 -0.05
N TYR A 178 20.95 7.49 0.25
CA TYR A 178 20.54 6.97 1.56
C TYR A 178 21.26 5.66 1.89
N ARG A 179 21.32 4.75 0.93
CA ARG A 179 21.98 3.46 1.10
C ARG A 179 23.49 3.62 1.32
N ASP A 180 24.18 4.42 0.53
CA ASP A 180 25.63 4.61 0.61
C ASP A 180 26.03 5.38 1.88
N ALA A 181 25.15 6.23 2.38
CA ALA A 181 25.33 6.91 3.67
C ALA A 181 25.01 6.04 4.88
N HIS A 182 24.54 4.80 4.67
CA HIS A 182 24.05 3.94 5.73
C HIS A 182 23.03 4.63 6.64
N SER A 183 22.13 5.42 6.04
CA SER A 183 21.10 6.15 6.76
C SER A 183 20.20 5.20 7.57
N PRO A 184 19.81 5.58 8.80
CA PRO A 184 18.81 4.83 9.57
C PRO A 184 17.40 4.92 8.95
N VAL A 185 17.20 5.85 8.01
CA VAL A 185 15.94 5.99 7.27
C VAL A 185 15.98 5.04 6.07
N SER A 186 15.03 4.13 6.01
CA SER A 186 14.81 3.30 4.82
C SER A 186 14.24 4.17 3.71
N CYS A 187 14.79 4.04 2.51
CA CYS A 187 14.37 4.79 1.34
C CYS A 187 14.02 3.81 0.21
N ARG A 188 12.76 3.73 -0.17
CA ARG A 188 12.22 2.78 -1.14
C ARG A 188 11.49 3.47 -2.26
N LEU A 189 11.54 2.85 -3.43
CA LEU A 189 10.89 3.33 -4.63
C LEU A 189 9.83 2.31 -5.06
N TYR A 190 8.65 2.82 -5.38
CA TYR A 190 7.55 2.04 -5.91
C TYR A 190 7.03 2.68 -7.20
N ARG A 191 6.45 1.85 -8.05
CA ARG A 191 5.75 2.27 -9.26
C ARG A 191 4.31 1.81 -9.18
N ALA A 192 3.36 2.70 -9.39
CA ALA A 192 1.98 2.31 -9.55
C ALA A 192 1.76 1.61 -10.89
N VAL A 193 1.03 0.51 -10.84
CA VAL A 193 0.69 -0.33 -12.00
C VAL A 193 -0.75 -0.09 -12.42
N THR A 194 -1.62 0.20 -11.43
CA THR A 194 -3.01 0.59 -11.65
C THR A 194 -3.32 1.86 -10.86
N GLY A 195 -4.50 2.40 -11.06
CA GLY A 195 -4.98 3.61 -10.40
C GLY A 195 -5.17 4.76 -11.40
N ASP A 196 -5.72 5.84 -10.87
CA ASP A 196 -5.95 7.05 -11.64
C ASP A 196 -4.63 7.83 -11.86
N ASP A 197 -4.55 8.56 -12.97
CA ASP A 197 -3.48 9.51 -13.26
C ASP A 197 -2.06 8.88 -13.33
N LEU A 198 -1.95 7.71 -13.99
CA LEU A 198 -0.66 7.10 -14.31
C LEU A 198 0.12 7.88 -15.39
N PRO A 199 1.46 7.78 -15.46
CA PRO A 199 2.34 7.02 -14.57
C PRO A 199 2.61 7.71 -13.23
N MET A 200 2.56 6.94 -12.14
CA MET A 200 2.82 7.40 -10.78
C MET A 200 4.02 6.65 -10.19
N ILE A 201 4.91 7.37 -9.55
CA ILE A 201 6.08 6.84 -8.86
C ILE A 201 6.05 7.36 -7.41
N VAL A 202 6.31 6.49 -6.46
CA VAL A 202 6.30 6.82 -5.04
C VAL A 202 7.68 6.60 -4.45
N LEU A 203 8.25 7.64 -3.86
CA LEU A 203 9.42 7.54 -3.01
C LEU A 203 8.94 7.47 -1.56
N LEU A 204 9.12 6.32 -0.92
CA LEU A 204 8.76 6.10 0.47
C LEU A 204 10.01 6.13 1.34
N ARG A 205 10.05 7.06 2.28
CA ARG A 205 11.06 7.12 3.34
C ARG A 205 10.41 6.69 4.66
N SER A 206 11.07 5.83 5.41
CA SER A 206 10.51 5.28 6.65
C SER A 206 11.54 5.19 7.75
N ALA A 207 11.11 5.45 8.98
CA ALA A 207 11.94 5.38 10.18
C ALA A 207 11.16 4.76 11.35
N PRO A 208 11.85 4.18 12.36
CA PRO A 208 11.19 3.60 13.52
C PRO A 208 10.34 4.60 14.30
N ASP A 209 10.77 5.84 14.39
CA ASP A 209 10.11 6.90 15.13
C ASP A 209 10.40 8.28 14.51
N HIS A 210 9.76 9.30 15.05
CA HIS A 210 9.89 10.67 14.58
C HIS A 210 11.31 11.23 14.79
N THR A 211 11.98 10.86 15.89
CA THR A 211 13.35 11.29 16.19
C THR A 211 14.30 10.76 15.13
N ARG A 212 14.21 9.47 14.80
CA ARG A 212 15.02 8.84 13.75
C ARG A 212 14.74 9.43 12.38
N TYR A 213 13.49 9.77 12.12
CA TYR A 213 13.11 10.44 10.87
C TYR A 213 13.71 11.85 10.78
N LEU A 214 13.71 12.61 11.88
CA LEU A 214 14.37 13.92 11.94
C LEU A 214 15.91 13.82 11.93
N GLU A 215 16.47 12.73 12.47
CA GLU A 215 17.89 12.41 12.37
C GLU A 215 18.33 12.07 10.94
N ASP A 216 17.43 12.03 9.98
CA ASP A 216 17.74 12.04 8.54
C ASP A 216 18.59 13.28 8.16
N ALA A 217 18.57 14.31 9.00
CA ALA A 217 19.58 15.37 9.03
C ALA A 217 21.02 14.88 9.27
N GLN A 218 21.26 13.57 9.47
CA GLN A 218 22.62 12.99 9.54
C GLN A 218 23.23 12.68 8.16
N LEU A 219 22.46 12.82 7.08
CA LEU A 219 23.09 12.94 5.77
C LEU A 219 24.06 14.12 5.82
N SER A 220 25.28 13.95 5.28
CA SER A 220 26.19 15.07 5.15
C SER A 220 25.52 16.22 4.38
N GLU A 221 25.93 17.47 4.64
CA GLU A 221 25.37 18.65 3.98
C GLU A 221 25.38 18.50 2.45
N SER A 222 26.45 17.90 1.89
CA SER A 222 26.54 17.63 0.45
C SER A 222 25.50 16.61 -0.02
N ASN A 223 25.20 15.58 0.76
CA ASN A 223 24.18 14.59 0.44
C ASN A 223 22.78 15.19 0.54
N GLN A 224 22.51 16.00 1.56
CA GLN A 224 21.23 16.72 1.71
C GLN A 224 20.99 17.63 0.50
N THR A 225 21.97 18.46 0.14
CA THR A 225 21.91 19.31 -1.05
C THR A 225 21.65 18.51 -2.32
N SER A 226 22.28 17.34 -2.46
CA SER A 226 22.08 16.47 -3.61
C SER A 226 20.66 15.87 -3.64
N VAL A 227 20.14 15.42 -2.51
CA VAL A 227 18.78 14.90 -2.39
C VAL A 227 17.75 15.98 -2.73
N GLU A 228 17.91 17.19 -2.20
CA GLU A 228 17.03 18.33 -2.49
C GLU A 228 17.03 18.69 -3.98
N ALA A 229 18.20 18.72 -4.60
CA ALA A 229 18.33 19.00 -6.03
C ALA A 229 17.63 17.93 -6.89
N LEU A 230 17.84 16.66 -6.59
CA LEU A 230 17.20 15.53 -7.28
C LEU A 230 15.68 15.53 -7.09
N LEU A 231 15.19 15.79 -5.87
CA LEU A 231 13.75 15.93 -5.61
C LEU A 231 13.16 17.10 -6.40
N ALA A 232 13.85 18.23 -6.44
CA ALA A 232 13.40 19.38 -7.22
C ALA A 232 13.35 19.06 -8.72
N ASP A 233 14.32 18.29 -9.25
CA ASP A 233 14.32 17.84 -10.64
C ASP A 233 13.17 16.85 -10.91
N ALA A 234 12.99 15.86 -10.07
CA ALA A 234 11.89 14.90 -10.18
C ALA A 234 10.51 15.60 -10.17
N ARG A 235 10.32 16.58 -9.27
CA ARG A 235 9.08 17.38 -9.20
C ARG A 235 8.87 18.22 -10.46
N ARG A 236 9.91 18.86 -11.03
CA ARG A 236 9.81 19.60 -12.29
C ARG A 236 9.42 18.73 -13.49
N ASN A 237 9.79 17.45 -13.45
CA ASN A 237 9.47 16.45 -14.46
C ASN A 237 8.16 15.68 -14.19
N SER A 238 7.38 16.15 -13.21
CA SER A 238 6.07 15.61 -12.85
C SER A 238 4.96 16.61 -13.16
N ARG A 239 3.77 16.09 -13.53
CA ARG A 239 2.55 16.88 -13.76
C ARG A 239 1.92 17.32 -12.45
N LYS A 240 2.02 16.44 -11.43
CA LYS A 240 1.47 16.64 -10.09
C LYS A 240 2.41 15.99 -9.09
N THR A 241 2.54 16.58 -7.92
CA THR A 241 3.26 16.01 -6.79
C THR A 241 2.42 16.12 -5.52
N GLU A 242 2.41 15.07 -4.74
CA GLU A 242 1.76 15.02 -3.43
C GLU A 242 2.79 14.56 -2.40
N MET A 243 2.67 15.05 -1.18
CA MET A 243 3.49 14.63 -0.05
C MET A 243 2.56 14.20 1.07
N MET A 244 2.86 13.06 1.66
CA MET A 244 2.05 12.52 2.75
C MET A 244 2.95 12.08 3.90
N ASP A 245 2.65 12.55 5.10
CA ASP A 245 3.22 12.05 6.33
C ASP A 245 2.25 11.04 6.94
N LEU A 246 2.73 9.82 7.14
CA LEU A 246 1.92 8.68 7.53
C LEU A 246 2.45 8.06 8.82
N THR A 247 1.55 7.55 9.62
CA THR A 247 1.88 6.81 10.85
C THR A 247 1.28 5.42 10.76
N VAL A 248 2.11 4.41 10.97
CA VAL A 248 1.62 3.02 11.06
C VAL A 248 0.74 2.88 12.30
N ARG A 249 -0.39 2.19 12.14
CA ARG A 249 -1.40 1.93 13.16
C ARG A 249 -1.48 0.44 13.49
N PRO A 250 -0.58 -0.07 14.36
CA PRO A 250 -0.58 -1.50 14.71
C PRO A 250 -1.88 -1.95 15.40
N ASP A 251 -2.60 -1.00 16.03
CA ASP A 251 -3.89 -1.24 16.67
C ASP A 251 -5.04 -1.46 15.67
N LEU A 252 -4.85 -1.06 14.42
CA LEU A 252 -5.77 -1.22 13.29
C LEU A 252 -5.32 -2.25 12.27
N SER A 253 -4.11 -2.78 12.42
CA SER A 253 -3.49 -3.72 11.49
C SER A 253 -3.75 -5.17 11.90
N TYR A 254 -3.77 -6.05 10.91
CA TYR A 254 -3.89 -7.49 11.12
C TYR A 254 -2.81 -8.23 10.35
N HIS A 255 -2.06 -9.07 11.04
CA HIS A 255 -0.99 -9.86 10.43
C HIS A 255 -1.23 -11.35 10.67
N VAL A 256 -1.24 -12.09 9.57
CA VAL A 256 -1.40 -13.53 9.57
C VAL A 256 -0.07 -14.17 9.98
N LYS A 257 -0.01 -14.72 11.19
CA LYS A 257 1.12 -15.55 11.58
C LYS A 257 1.04 -16.87 10.82
N LEU A 258 1.71 -16.97 9.70
CA LEU A 258 1.97 -18.26 9.08
C LEU A 258 2.85 -19.04 10.05
N SER A 259 2.36 -20.19 10.53
CA SER A 259 3.19 -21.10 11.33
C SER A 259 4.37 -21.54 10.46
N PRO A 260 5.60 -21.55 10.99
CA PRO A 260 6.78 -22.02 10.25
C PRO A 260 6.65 -23.48 9.82
#